data_7e7b1de7b62f27b33961e99ad7c18c70
#
_entry.id   7e7b1de7b62f27b33961e99ad7c18c70
#
_cell.length_a   1.000
_cell.length_b   1.000
_cell.length_c   1.000
_cell.angle_alpha   90.00
_cell.angle_beta   90.00
_cell.angle_gamma   90.00
#
_symmetry.space_group_name_H-M   'P 1'
#
loop_
_entity.id
_entity.type
_entity.pdbx_description
1 polymer ?
#
loop_
_entity_poly.entity_id
_entity_poly.type
_entity_poly.pdbx_seq_one_letter_code
_entity_poly.pdbx_strand_id
1 'polypeptide(L)'
;MRLRLLFIFIFAISAKTFADRKGLTAYIFLAETCPICQSVSIELKKLDAQYKKLNVKFVGIFPDNALSNEKTRMAFGKKYELSFPLNADSGQVLTKNYQAEITPEVVLVDDETQTILYRGKIDNSFASLGKRRTVVTEHYLRDAVESWVFGKKILISKTKAVGCIIQKKS
;
A
#
# COMPACT_ATOMS: atom_id res chain seq x y z
N MET A 1 41.83 -50.35 4.99
CA MET A 1 40.91 -49.71 4.03
C MET A 1 39.84 -49.01 4.83
N ARG A 2 39.98 -47.67 5.09
CA ARG A 2 39.10 -46.91 5.95
C ARG A 2 38.08 -46.15 5.07
N LEU A 3 36.82 -46.59 5.14
CA LEU A 3 35.68 -45.99 4.44
C LEU A 3 35.25 -44.70 5.18
N ARG A 4 35.50 -43.55 4.60
CA ARG A 4 35.03 -42.25 5.11
C ARG A 4 33.58 -42.04 4.62
N LEU A 5 32.60 -42.19 5.54
CA LEU A 5 31.24 -41.72 5.28
C LEU A 5 31.22 -40.19 5.23
N LEU A 6 30.93 -39.67 4.06
CA LEU A 6 30.67 -38.24 3.84
C LEU A 6 29.19 -37.96 4.21
N PHE A 7 28.95 -37.35 5.38
CA PHE A 7 27.62 -36.82 5.73
C PHE A 7 27.34 -35.54 4.95
N ILE A 8 26.54 -35.67 3.90
CA ILE A 8 26.01 -34.51 3.18
C ILE A 8 24.84 -33.96 4.01
N PHE A 9 25.07 -32.85 4.74
CA PHE A 9 24.01 -32.08 5.39
C PHE A 9 23.25 -31.31 4.31
N ILE A 10 22.13 -31.85 3.83
CA ILE A 10 21.18 -31.13 2.97
C ILE A 10 20.45 -30.12 3.85
N PHE A 11 20.87 -28.85 3.78
CA PHE A 11 20.14 -27.73 4.36
C PHE A 11 18.89 -27.51 3.51
N ALA A 12 17.76 -28.12 3.91
CA ALA A 12 16.45 -27.85 3.31
C ALA A 12 16.04 -26.42 3.67
N ILE A 13 16.33 -25.45 2.80
CA ILE A 13 15.74 -24.12 2.87
C ILE A 13 14.26 -24.30 2.53
N SER A 14 13.42 -24.34 3.56
CA SER A 14 11.95 -24.37 3.41
C SER A 14 11.51 -23.02 2.81
N ALA A 15 11.40 -22.96 1.50
CA ALA A 15 10.75 -21.84 0.83
C ALA A 15 9.25 -21.93 1.16
N LYS A 16 8.74 -21.02 2.02
CA LYS A 16 7.30 -20.89 2.25
C LYS A 16 6.58 -20.73 0.91
N THR A 17 5.68 -21.64 0.60
CA THR A 17 4.84 -21.53 -0.59
C THR A 17 3.90 -20.34 -0.44
N PHE A 18 3.48 -19.75 -1.56
CA PHE A 18 2.56 -18.59 -1.59
C PHE A 18 1.29 -18.84 -0.75
N ALA A 19 0.79 -20.07 -0.74
CA ALA A 19 -0.41 -20.49 0.00
C ALA A 19 -0.25 -20.39 1.54
N ASP A 20 0.97 -20.34 2.07
CA ASP A 20 1.27 -20.32 3.51
C ASP A 20 1.48 -18.90 4.08
N ARG A 21 1.37 -17.86 3.24
CA ARG A 21 1.51 -16.46 3.68
C ARG A 21 0.18 -15.89 4.16
N LYS A 22 0.15 -15.24 5.33
CA LYS A 22 -1.06 -14.70 5.94
C LYS A 22 -1.74 -13.59 5.13
N GLY A 23 -1.01 -12.86 4.31
CA GLY A 23 -1.54 -11.80 3.46
C GLY A 23 -0.70 -10.53 3.49
N LEU A 24 -1.15 -9.57 2.68
CA LEU A 24 -0.53 -8.27 2.50
C LEU A 24 -1.62 -7.21 2.59
N THR A 25 -1.41 -6.18 3.39
CA THR A 25 -2.36 -5.06 3.49
C THR A 25 -1.72 -3.75 3.04
N ALA A 26 -2.35 -3.11 2.05
CA ALA A 26 -2.02 -1.75 1.61
C ALA A 26 -2.96 -0.76 2.32
N TYR A 27 -2.44 -0.03 3.31
CA TYR A 27 -3.12 1.10 3.92
C TYR A 27 -2.86 2.34 3.07
N ILE A 28 -3.93 2.95 2.54
CA ILE A 28 -3.84 4.12 1.67
C ILE A 28 -4.46 5.30 2.38
N PHE A 29 -3.63 6.26 2.79
CA PHE A 29 -4.08 7.51 3.40
C PHE A 29 -4.65 8.41 2.31
N LEU A 30 -5.93 8.74 2.41
CA LEU A 30 -6.72 9.46 1.39
C LEU A 30 -7.42 10.67 2.00
N ALA A 31 -7.75 11.63 1.13
CA ALA A 31 -8.66 12.72 1.45
C ALA A 31 -9.58 12.96 0.24
N GLU A 32 -10.88 13.14 0.49
CA GLU A 32 -11.89 13.30 -0.55
C GLU A 32 -11.67 14.56 -1.40
N THR A 33 -11.17 15.61 -0.76
CA THR A 33 -10.91 16.91 -1.38
C THR A 33 -9.55 17.02 -2.08
N CYS A 34 -8.67 16.00 -1.92
CA CYS A 34 -7.34 16.03 -2.52
C CYS A 34 -7.39 15.62 -4.00
N PRO A 35 -7.03 16.50 -4.94
CA PRO A 35 -7.08 16.19 -6.38
C PRO A 35 -6.15 15.02 -6.78
N ILE A 36 -5.04 14.85 -6.07
CA ILE A 36 -4.11 13.74 -6.32
C ILE A 36 -4.74 12.42 -5.86
N CYS A 37 -5.42 12.39 -4.71
CA CYS A 37 -6.19 11.21 -4.27
C CYS A 37 -7.25 10.82 -5.31
N GLN A 38 -7.98 11.80 -5.81
CA GLN A 38 -8.97 11.59 -6.87
C GLN A 38 -8.35 10.98 -8.13
N SER A 39 -7.19 11.49 -8.54
CA SER A 39 -6.50 11.00 -9.73
C SER A 39 -5.98 9.56 -9.60
N VAL A 40 -5.36 9.22 -8.47
CA VAL A 40 -4.79 7.87 -8.28
C VAL A 40 -5.84 6.80 -7.93
N SER A 41 -7.06 7.20 -7.60
CA SER A 41 -8.17 6.27 -7.32
C SER A 41 -8.44 5.31 -8.47
N ILE A 42 -8.22 5.73 -9.72
CA ILE A 42 -8.36 4.87 -10.91
C ILE A 42 -7.34 3.72 -10.87
N GLU A 43 -6.10 4.01 -10.50
CA GLU A 43 -5.06 2.98 -10.37
C GLU A 43 -5.33 2.07 -9.17
N LEU A 44 -5.74 2.63 -8.03
CA LEU A 44 -6.10 1.85 -6.83
C LEU A 44 -7.23 0.86 -7.09
N LYS A 45 -8.28 1.28 -7.84
CA LYS A 45 -9.36 0.39 -8.28
C LYS A 45 -8.82 -0.80 -9.09
N LYS A 46 -7.90 -0.54 -10.03
CA LYS A 46 -7.31 -1.59 -10.87
C LYS A 46 -6.48 -2.57 -10.03
N LEU A 47 -5.65 -2.04 -9.12
CA LEU A 47 -4.80 -2.86 -8.26
C LEU A 47 -5.64 -3.74 -7.33
N ASP A 48 -6.68 -3.21 -6.69
CA ASP A 48 -7.60 -4.00 -5.87
C ASP A 48 -8.23 -5.13 -6.68
N ALA A 49 -8.80 -4.83 -7.85
CA ALA A 49 -9.42 -5.82 -8.71
C ALA A 49 -8.45 -6.93 -9.12
N GLN A 50 -7.19 -6.59 -9.38
CA GLN A 50 -6.15 -7.51 -9.83
C GLN A 50 -5.64 -8.42 -8.69
N TYR A 51 -5.44 -7.86 -7.49
CA TYR A 51 -4.70 -8.57 -6.44
C TYR A 51 -5.55 -9.08 -5.27
N LYS A 52 -6.82 -8.68 -5.12
CA LYS A 52 -7.68 -9.15 -4.01
C LYS A 52 -7.82 -10.67 -3.89
N LYS A 53 -7.73 -11.40 -5.00
CA LYS A 53 -7.75 -12.87 -5.02
C LYS A 53 -6.40 -13.51 -4.64
N LEU A 54 -5.36 -12.71 -4.53
CA LEU A 54 -4.00 -13.13 -4.20
C LEU A 54 -3.60 -12.76 -2.76
N ASN A 55 -4.60 -12.72 -1.88
CA ASN A 55 -4.42 -12.41 -0.45
C ASN A 55 -3.81 -11.02 -0.19
N VAL A 56 -4.07 -10.06 -1.09
CA VAL A 56 -3.69 -8.65 -0.96
C VAL A 56 -4.95 -7.83 -0.68
N LYS A 57 -4.95 -7.11 0.44
CA LYS A 57 -6.04 -6.24 0.88
C LYS A 57 -5.67 -4.79 0.66
N PHE A 58 -6.63 -4.02 0.19
CA PHE A 58 -6.53 -2.56 0.12
C PHE A 58 -7.47 -1.96 1.15
N VAL A 59 -7.03 -0.94 1.88
CA VAL A 59 -7.83 -0.24 2.90
C VAL A 59 -7.56 1.26 2.78
N GLY A 60 -8.59 2.03 2.43
CA GLY A 60 -8.53 3.50 2.43
C GLY A 60 -8.67 4.03 3.84
N ILE A 61 -7.73 4.84 4.26
CA ILE A 61 -7.69 5.48 5.58
C ILE A 61 -7.89 6.98 5.37
N PHE A 62 -8.94 7.52 5.98
CA PHE A 62 -9.23 8.95 5.93
C PHE A 62 -8.87 9.57 7.28
N PRO A 63 -7.73 10.28 7.35
CA PRO A 63 -7.31 10.97 8.56
C PRO A 63 -8.41 11.92 9.03
N ASP A 64 -8.72 11.86 10.32
CA ASP A 64 -9.78 12.66 10.92
C ASP A 64 -9.54 14.17 10.68
N ASN A 65 -10.46 14.79 9.99
CA ASN A 65 -10.50 16.23 9.73
C ASN A 65 -11.95 16.72 9.68
N ALA A 66 -12.14 18.03 9.78
CA ALA A 66 -13.47 18.65 9.83
C ALA A 66 -14.30 18.48 8.54
N LEU A 67 -13.68 18.13 7.42
CA LEU A 67 -14.33 18.03 6.10
C LEU A 67 -14.71 16.58 5.74
N SER A 68 -14.19 15.57 6.46
CA SER A 68 -14.43 14.16 6.20
C SER A 68 -15.51 13.61 7.16
N ASN A 69 -16.51 12.97 6.59
CA ASN A 69 -17.53 12.22 7.32
C ASN A 69 -17.94 10.98 6.52
N GLU A 70 -18.76 10.11 7.10
CA GLU A 70 -19.18 8.88 6.44
C GLU A 70 -19.81 9.13 5.07
N LYS A 71 -20.71 10.12 4.97
CA LYS A 71 -21.38 10.46 3.71
C LYS A 71 -20.39 10.87 2.63
N THR A 72 -19.40 11.72 2.95
CA THR A 72 -18.38 12.17 1.97
C THR A 72 -17.47 11.03 1.55
N ARG A 73 -17.06 10.15 2.48
CA ARG A 73 -16.25 8.96 2.15
C ARG A 73 -17.01 7.97 1.26
N MET A 74 -18.29 7.70 1.58
CA MET A 74 -19.13 6.83 0.74
C MET A 74 -19.33 7.42 -0.67
N ALA A 75 -19.58 8.74 -0.76
CA ALA A 75 -19.69 9.42 -2.05
C ALA A 75 -18.40 9.34 -2.86
N PHE A 76 -17.23 9.48 -2.20
CA PHE A 76 -15.92 9.31 -2.83
C PHE A 76 -15.75 7.87 -3.35
N GLY A 77 -16.02 6.87 -2.53
CA GLY A 77 -15.95 5.45 -2.92
C GLY A 77 -16.84 5.14 -4.12
N LYS A 78 -18.10 5.60 -4.10
CA LYS A 78 -19.03 5.44 -5.21
C LYS A 78 -18.55 6.13 -6.48
N LYS A 79 -18.08 7.37 -6.38
CA LYS A 79 -17.61 8.18 -7.53
C LYS A 79 -16.44 7.52 -8.25
N TYR A 80 -15.50 6.92 -7.50
CA TYR A 80 -14.29 6.30 -8.06
C TYR A 80 -14.39 4.77 -8.15
N GLU A 81 -15.57 4.21 -7.82
CA GLU A 81 -15.86 2.78 -7.85
C GLU A 81 -14.84 1.94 -7.07
N LEU A 82 -14.48 2.40 -5.88
CA LEU A 82 -13.55 1.70 -4.99
C LEU A 82 -14.30 0.58 -4.26
N SER A 83 -13.83 -0.67 -4.40
CA SER A 83 -14.46 -1.86 -3.82
C SER A 83 -13.89 -2.25 -2.45
N PHE A 84 -12.80 -1.62 -2.03
CA PHE A 84 -12.17 -1.87 -0.73
C PHE A 84 -12.72 -0.93 0.36
N PRO A 85 -12.58 -1.30 1.65
CA PRO A 85 -13.05 -0.50 2.77
C PRO A 85 -12.45 0.91 2.80
N LEU A 86 -13.28 1.92 3.13
CA LEU A 86 -12.91 3.32 3.29
C LEU A 86 -13.20 3.75 4.73
N ASN A 87 -12.19 3.69 5.59
CA ASN A 87 -12.32 3.85 7.03
C ASN A 87 -11.94 5.27 7.48
N ALA A 88 -12.71 5.81 8.43
CA ALA A 88 -12.27 6.99 9.16
C ALA A 88 -11.14 6.59 10.12
N ASP A 89 -10.13 7.43 10.21
CA ASP A 89 -9.07 7.32 11.21
C ASP A 89 -9.33 8.31 12.35
N SER A 90 -10.33 7.98 13.17
CA SER A 90 -10.73 8.82 14.32
C SER A 90 -9.54 9.00 15.27
N GLY A 91 -9.27 10.26 15.65
CA GLY A 91 -8.11 10.60 16.49
C GLY A 91 -6.76 10.40 15.81
N GLN A 92 -6.73 10.10 14.51
CA GLN A 92 -5.53 9.88 13.71
C GLN A 92 -4.62 8.78 14.28
N VAL A 93 -5.21 7.67 14.74
CA VAL A 93 -4.46 6.56 15.35
C VAL A 93 -3.54 5.88 14.34
N LEU A 94 -4.07 5.49 13.17
CA LEU A 94 -3.27 4.86 12.11
C LEU A 94 -2.30 5.86 11.48
N THR A 95 -2.75 7.10 11.29
CA THR A 95 -1.90 8.21 10.81
C THR A 95 -0.68 8.39 11.70
N LYS A 96 -0.84 8.40 13.02
CA LYS A 96 0.25 8.51 13.99
C LYS A 96 1.13 7.26 14.01
N ASN A 97 0.55 6.07 14.06
CA ASN A 97 1.29 4.80 14.10
C ASN A 97 2.17 4.61 12.86
N TYR A 98 1.64 4.92 11.69
CA TYR A 98 2.38 4.83 10.45
C TYR A 98 3.14 6.12 10.08
N GLN A 99 3.05 7.18 10.91
CA GLN A 99 3.70 8.47 10.66
C GLN A 99 3.37 9.00 9.24
N ALA A 100 2.10 8.87 8.82
CA ALA A 100 1.66 9.38 7.55
C ALA A 100 1.54 10.92 7.62
N GLU A 101 2.05 11.60 6.59
CA GLU A 101 2.11 13.07 6.55
C GLU A 101 1.38 13.66 5.35
N ILE A 102 1.16 12.85 4.33
CA ILE A 102 0.64 13.27 3.02
C ILE A 102 -0.52 12.38 2.61
N THR A 103 -1.49 12.92 1.88
CA THR A 103 -2.49 12.16 1.14
C THR A 103 -2.39 12.47 -0.36
N PRO A 104 -2.30 11.46 -1.27
CA PRO A 104 -2.22 10.04 -0.97
C PRO A 104 -0.83 9.59 -0.53
N GLU A 105 -0.75 8.76 0.48
CA GLU A 105 0.43 7.98 0.85
C GLU A 105 0.00 6.53 1.07
N VAL A 106 0.80 5.57 0.63
CA VAL A 106 0.54 4.16 0.91
C VAL A 106 1.57 3.59 1.88
N VAL A 107 1.12 2.70 2.76
CA VAL A 107 1.95 1.86 3.63
C VAL A 107 1.55 0.42 3.39
N LEU A 108 2.47 -0.37 2.84
CA LEU A 108 2.28 -1.78 2.52
C LEU A 108 2.87 -2.63 3.64
N VAL A 109 2.03 -3.43 4.28
CA VAL A 109 2.37 -4.19 5.49
C VAL A 109 2.18 -5.68 5.24
N ASP A 110 3.17 -6.47 5.62
CA ASP A 110 3.04 -7.92 5.71
C ASP A 110 2.18 -8.30 6.93
N ASP A 111 1.06 -8.99 6.71
CA ASP A 111 0.09 -9.29 7.77
C ASP A 111 0.63 -10.30 8.80
N GLU A 112 1.65 -11.11 8.44
CA GLU A 112 2.26 -12.09 9.34
C GLU A 112 3.26 -11.44 10.28
N THR A 113 4.17 -10.65 9.73
CA THR A 113 5.30 -10.08 10.46
C THR A 113 5.05 -8.66 10.96
N GLN A 114 3.96 -8.02 10.50
CA GLN A 114 3.64 -6.61 10.74
C GLN A 114 4.77 -5.66 10.26
N THR A 115 5.59 -6.14 9.33
CA THR A 115 6.69 -5.36 8.75
C THR A 115 6.18 -4.48 7.63
N ILE A 116 6.60 -3.21 7.63
CA ILE A 116 6.36 -2.29 6.50
C ILE A 116 7.33 -2.67 5.38
N LEU A 117 6.77 -3.12 4.27
CA LEU A 117 7.53 -3.56 3.09
C LEU A 117 7.75 -2.42 2.10
N TYR A 118 6.78 -1.51 2.00
CA TYR A 118 6.87 -0.33 1.16
C TYR A 118 6.10 0.84 1.79
N ARG A 119 6.58 2.07 1.57
CA ARG A 119 5.80 3.28 1.83
C ARG A 119 6.09 4.39 0.84
N GLY A 120 5.08 5.19 0.51
CA GLY A 120 5.21 6.38 -0.32
C GLY A 120 4.14 6.52 -1.40
N LYS A 121 4.58 6.82 -2.63
CA LYS A 121 3.70 7.03 -3.80
C LYS A 121 3.03 5.74 -4.26
N ILE A 122 1.86 5.87 -4.90
CA ILE A 122 1.24 4.79 -5.67
C ILE A 122 2.04 4.58 -6.97
N ASP A 123 2.32 5.66 -7.67
CA ASP A 123 3.06 5.71 -8.93
C ASP A 123 3.77 7.07 -9.09
N ASN A 124 4.39 7.32 -10.26
CA ASN A 124 5.04 8.59 -10.56
C ASN A 124 4.17 9.58 -11.35
N SER A 125 2.85 9.42 -11.35
CA SER A 125 1.93 10.32 -12.09
C SER A 125 2.06 11.80 -11.70
N PHE A 126 2.51 12.08 -10.48
CA PHE A 126 2.78 13.43 -10.00
C PHE A 126 4.26 13.61 -9.64
N ALA A 127 4.93 14.54 -10.31
CA ALA A 127 6.31 14.93 -9.98
C ALA A 127 6.34 15.80 -8.70
N SER A 128 5.40 16.74 -8.59
CA SER A 128 5.14 17.60 -7.43
C SER A 128 3.68 18.06 -7.44
N LEU A 129 3.25 18.80 -6.42
CA LEU A 129 1.92 19.43 -6.42
C LEU A 129 1.73 20.25 -7.70
N GLY A 130 0.60 20.05 -8.38
CA GLY A 130 0.25 20.72 -9.63
C GLY A 130 1.03 20.27 -10.87
N LYS A 131 2.04 19.39 -10.75
CA LYS A 131 2.84 18.90 -11.88
C LYS A 131 2.56 17.42 -12.16
N ARG A 132 1.51 17.17 -12.95
CA ARG A 132 1.16 15.85 -13.43
C ARG A 132 2.02 15.44 -14.62
N ARG A 133 2.46 14.19 -14.68
CA ARG A 133 3.13 13.60 -15.84
C ARG A 133 2.11 13.15 -16.87
N THR A 134 2.44 13.29 -18.14
CA THR A 134 1.62 12.78 -19.24
C THR A 134 1.66 11.25 -19.30
N VAL A 135 2.83 10.66 -19.01
CA VAL A 135 3.03 9.21 -19.02
C VAL A 135 3.51 8.76 -17.64
N VAL A 136 2.86 7.74 -17.10
CA VAL A 136 3.29 7.04 -15.88
C VAL A 136 4.27 5.95 -16.29
N THR A 137 5.49 6.02 -15.80
CA THR A 137 6.58 5.08 -16.13
C THR A 137 7.03 4.24 -14.94
N GLU A 138 6.63 4.61 -13.72
CA GLU A 138 7.00 3.91 -12.48
C GLU A 138 5.73 3.63 -11.66
N HIS A 139 5.57 2.37 -11.26
CA HIS A 139 4.38 1.84 -10.60
C HIS A 139 4.73 1.25 -9.23
N TYR A 140 5.25 2.10 -8.35
CA TYR A 140 5.89 1.69 -7.08
C TYR A 140 5.06 0.73 -6.22
N LEU A 141 3.77 1.02 -6.01
CA LEU A 141 2.89 0.14 -5.23
C LEU A 141 2.68 -1.20 -5.94
N ARG A 142 2.42 -1.17 -7.25
CA ARG A 142 2.25 -2.39 -8.07
C ARG A 142 3.50 -3.26 -7.98
N ASP A 143 4.67 -2.68 -8.23
CA ASP A 143 5.95 -3.40 -8.25
C ASP A 143 6.26 -4.03 -6.88
N ALA A 144 5.93 -3.32 -5.78
CA ALA A 144 6.09 -3.84 -4.44
C ALA A 144 5.12 -5.01 -4.15
N VAL A 145 3.84 -4.89 -4.54
CA VAL A 145 2.83 -5.95 -4.41
C VAL A 145 3.23 -7.17 -5.24
N GLU A 146 3.61 -6.97 -6.51
CA GLU A 146 4.05 -8.06 -7.39
C GLU A 146 5.31 -8.76 -6.86
N SER A 147 6.27 -7.99 -6.37
CA SER A 147 7.47 -8.57 -5.78
C SER A 147 7.12 -9.50 -4.60
N TRP A 148 6.21 -9.06 -3.71
CA TRP A 148 5.74 -9.89 -2.60
C TRP A 148 4.97 -11.12 -3.09
N VAL A 149 4.02 -10.95 -4.02
CA VAL A 149 3.20 -12.04 -4.58
C VAL A 149 4.09 -13.11 -5.20
N PHE A 150 5.08 -12.73 -5.98
CA PHE A 150 6.00 -13.67 -6.64
C PHE A 150 7.22 -14.07 -5.81
N GLY A 151 7.27 -13.73 -4.52
CA GLY A 151 8.37 -14.09 -3.63
C GLY A 151 9.71 -13.44 -3.98
N LYS A 152 9.67 -12.31 -4.68
CA LYS A 152 10.85 -11.54 -5.07
C LYS A 152 11.17 -10.47 -4.02
N LYS A 153 12.41 -10.00 -4.02
CA LYS A 153 12.81 -8.86 -3.18
C LYS A 153 12.18 -7.57 -3.70
N ILE A 154 11.58 -6.79 -2.80
CA ILE A 154 11.13 -5.43 -3.09
C ILE A 154 12.37 -4.53 -3.21
N LEU A 155 12.62 -4.00 -4.41
CA LEU A 155 13.82 -3.20 -4.69
C LEU A 155 13.71 -1.77 -4.16
N ILE A 156 12.51 -1.18 -4.23
CA ILE A 156 12.23 0.16 -3.73
C ILE A 156 11.25 0.03 -2.57
N SER A 157 11.75 0.19 -1.35
CA SER A 157 10.94 0.09 -0.14
C SER A 157 10.37 1.45 0.33
N LYS A 158 10.85 2.57 -0.22
CA LYS A 158 10.39 3.90 0.17
C LYS A 158 10.50 4.89 -0.98
N THR A 159 9.47 5.73 -1.12
CA THR A 159 9.48 6.93 -1.98
C THR A 159 8.87 8.11 -1.22
N LYS A 160 9.18 9.34 -1.66
CA LYS A 160 8.58 10.55 -1.05
C LYS A 160 7.19 10.76 -1.63
N ALA A 161 6.14 10.67 -0.80
CA ALA A 161 4.76 10.97 -1.21
C ALA A 161 4.61 12.39 -1.74
N VAL A 162 3.67 12.58 -2.68
CA VAL A 162 3.29 13.88 -3.24
C VAL A 162 1.79 14.03 -3.11
N GLY A 163 1.36 15.10 -2.45
CA GLY A 163 -0.07 15.29 -2.19
C GLY A 163 -0.37 16.40 -1.20
N CYS A 164 -1.53 16.31 -0.57
CA CYS A 164 -2.01 17.25 0.41
C CYS A 164 -1.49 16.88 1.81
N ILE A 165 -1.07 17.87 2.58
CA ILE A 165 -0.56 17.65 3.95
C ILE A 165 -1.72 17.20 4.86
N ILE A 166 -1.48 16.17 5.66
CA ILE A 166 -2.39 15.75 6.73
C ILE A 166 -2.23 16.73 7.89
N GLN A 167 -3.31 17.44 8.22
CA GLN A 167 -3.31 18.29 9.39
C GLN A 167 -3.34 17.43 10.66
N LYS A 168 -2.31 17.56 11.49
CA LYS A 168 -2.23 16.82 12.75
C LYS A 168 -3.25 17.38 13.74
N LYS A 169 -4.01 16.48 14.36
CA LYS A 169 -4.79 16.84 15.55
C LYS A 169 -3.89 16.79 16.78
N SER A 170 -3.91 17.87 17.51
CA SER A 170 -3.33 17.98 18.87
C SER A 170 -4.10 17.09 19.85
#